data_18c381464eed7a604749c5ee144918fe
#
_entry.id   18c381464eed7a604749c5ee144918fe
#
_cell.length_a   1.000
_cell.length_b   1.000
_cell.length_c   1.000
_cell.angle_alpha   90.00
_cell.angle_beta   90.00
_cell.angle_gamma   90.00
#
_symmetry.space_group_name_H-M   'P 1'
#
loop_
_entity.id
_entity.type
_entity.pdbx_description
1 polymer ?
#
loop_
_entity_poly.entity_id
_entity_poly.type
_entity_poly.pdbx_seq_one_letter_code
_entity_poly.pdbx_strand_id
1 'polypeptide(L)'
;MLRVGINGFGTIGKRVADAVRAQPDMTVAGVAKRTPDYEAEIARDRGYSLFVAGEDTHPFTSADIDVAGRVCHLVDESDVVVDATPGGVGASNRSLYEEFETPAVFQGGEDASVAPVSFNARANYDEAVGADSVRVVSCNTTGLSRLLAPIDDRFGIEKVRATLVRRGGDPSQTGRGPINDTLPDPVSIPSHHGPDIQTVFPDLDIDTMGMKVPATLMHTHAVNLTLETTPTAGAVRNLLAAENRLLLVPERLGIDGAGKLKEFTRDAGRPRGDIWENCIWAESITVEPTTGGRGDCYLFQAIHQEADVVPESIDAIRAITGIAGKETSIRRTNDALGVGSGLLGIDAKSDVSTHDAASDD
;
A
#
# COMPACT_ATOMS: atom_id res chain seq x y z
N MET A 1 12.59 9.16 20.31
CA MET A 1 11.36 8.65 19.68
C MET A 1 10.99 9.66 18.62
N LEU A 2 10.91 9.25 17.36
CA LEU A 2 10.67 10.13 16.23
C LEU A 2 9.24 10.70 16.28
N ARG A 3 9.09 12.00 16.15
CA ARG A 3 7.80 12.70 16.17
C ARG A 3 7.26 12.84 14.75
N VAL A 4 6.14 12.16 14.46
CA VAL A 4 5.54 12.10 13.13
C VAL A 4 4.28 12.94 13.08
N GLY A 5 4.26 13.97 12.23
CA GLY A 5 3.08 14.76 11.92
C GLY A 5 2.25 14.09 10.80
N ILE A 6 0.93 14.08 10.93
CA ILE A 6 0.04 13.54 9.90
C ILE A 6 -0.81 14.68 9.33
N ASN A 7 -0.46 15.14 8.14
CA ASN A 7 -1.25 16.13 7.43
C ASN A 7 -2.32 15.42 6.58
N GLY A 8 -3.59 15.54 7.00
CA GLY A 8 -4.72 14.82 6.42
C GLY A 8 -5.12 13.59 7.25
N PHE A 9 -6.16 13.70 8.07
CA PHE A 9 -6.68 12.61 8.92
C PHE A 9 -7.97 12.01 8.33
N GLY A 10 -7.87 11.57 7.07
CA GLY A 10 -8.90 10.83 6.34
C GLY A 10 -8.66 9.32 6.37
N THR A 11 -9.13 8.62 5.34
CA THR A 11 -9.08 7.15 5.23
C THR A 11 -7.65 6.58 5.41
N ILE A 12 -6.66 7.15 4.74
CA ILE A 12 -5.25 6.72 4.86
C ILE A 12 -4.61 7.29 6.12
N GLY A 13 -4.75 8.60 6.36
CA GLY A 13 -4.09 9.27 7.50
C GLY A 13 -4.45 8.68 8.86
N LYS A 14 -5.71 8.23 9.07
CA LYS A 14 -6.12 7.51 10.28
C LYS A 14 -5.34 6.19 10.48
N ARG A 15 -5.15 5.45 9.39
CA ARG A 15 -4.40 4.18 9.41
C ARG A 15 -2.91 4.40 9.65
N VAL A 16 -2.35 5.43 9.01
CA VAL A 16 -0.94 5.81 9.24
C VAL A 16 -0.72 6.27 10.67
N ALA A 17 -1.60 7.12 11.23
CA ALA A 17 -1.50 7.55 12.62
C ALA A 17 -1.57 6.37 13.61
N ASP A 18 -2.48 5.42 13.39
CA ASP A 18 -2.58 4.20 14.20
C ASP A 18 -1.31 3.33 14.04
N ALA A 19 -0.79 3.22 12.82
CA ALA A 19 0.43 2.46 12.53
C ALA A 19 1.68 3.09 13.16
N VAL A 20 1.82 4.42 13.12
CA VAL A 20 2.88 5.17 13.81
C VAL A 20 2.81 4.92 15.32
N ARG A 21 1.62 5.02 15.91
CA ARG A 21 1.44 4.78 17.35
C ARG A 21 1.79 3.36 17.78
N ALA A 22 1.68 2.40 16.89
CA ALA A 22 2.06 1.01 17.15
C ALA A 22 3.59 0.79 17.13
N GLN A 23 4.37 1.71 16.55
CA GLN A 23 5.81 1.54 16.42
C GLN A 23 6.54 1.89 17.73
N PRO A 24 7.58 1.11 18.14
CA PRO A 24 8.32 1.37 19.37
C PRO A 24 9.25 2.57 19.28
N ASP A 25 9.57 3.03 18.09
CA ASP A 25 10.56 4.08 17.79
C ASP A 25 9.94 5.39 17.31
N MET A 26 8.60 5.46 17.21
CA MET A 26 7.85 6.62 16.72
C MET A 26 6.75 7.07 17.69
N THR A 27 6.32 8.32 17.54
CA THR A 27 5.13 8.87 18.21
C THR A 27 4.41 9.81 17.27
N VAL A 28 3.09 9.92 17.38
CA VAL A 28 2.30 10.90 16.63
C VAL A 28 2.45 12.27 17.29
N ALA A 29 3.04 13.24 16.59
CA ALA A 29 3.13 14.64 17.04
C ALA A 29 1.75 15.29 17.06
N GLY A 30 0.95 15.00 16.03
CA GLY A 30 -0.42 15.44 15.88
C GLY A 30 -0.98 15.08 14.52
N VAL A 31 -2.25 15.44 14.31
CA VAL A 31 -2.95 15.20 13.04
C VAL A 31 -3.63 16.49 12.57
N ALA A 32 -3.63 16.75 11.26
CA ALA A 32 -4.28 17.92 10.71
C ALA A 32 -5.57 17.57 9.95
N LYS A 33 -6.60 18.39 10.14
CA LYS A 33 -7.91 18.30 9.45
C LYS A 33 -8.32 19.66 8.89
N ARG A 34 -9.04 19.63 7.78
CA ARG A 34 -9.59 20.85 7.16
C ARG A 34 -10.98 21.21 7.67
N THR A 35 -11.76 20.21 8.08
CA THR A 35 -13.15 20.38 8.51
C THR A 35 -13.40 19.74 9.87
N PRO A 36 -14.27 20.32 10.71
CA PRO A 36 -14.67 19.77 12.00
C PRO A 36 -15.76 18.69 11.82
N ASP A 37 -15.39 17.58 11.19
CA ASP A 37 -16.28 16.45 10.94
C ASP A 37 -16.06 15.32 11.96
N TYR A 38 -16.79 14.19 11.78
CA TYR A 38 -16.66 13.01 12.64
C TYR A 38 -15.22 12.49 12.77
N GLU A 39 -14.37 12.70 11.77
CA GLU A 39 -12.97 12.28 11.83
C GLU A 39 -12.15 13.17 12.77
N ALA A 40 -12.47 14.46 12.88
CA ALA A 40 -11.89 15.35 13.88
C ALA A 40 -12.26 14.91 15.31
N GLU A 41 -13.52 14.51 15.52
CA GLU A 41 -13.97 13.92 16.78
C GLU A 41 -13.22 12.63 17.13
N ILE A 42 -13.04 11.74 16.15
CA ILE A 42 -12.25 10.52 16.33
C ILE A 42 -10.79 10.83 16.68
N ALA A 43 -10.19 11.86 16.09
CA ALA A 43 -8.83 12.28 16.42
C ALA A 43 -8.72 12.70 17.89
N ARG A 44 -9.66 13.51 18.37
CA ARG A 44 -9.78 13.92 19.77
C ARG A 44 -9.97 12.72 20.70
N ASP A 45 -10.93 11.85 20.39
CA ASP A 45 -11.26 10.67 21.23
C ASP A 45 -10.08 9.68 21.34
N ARG A 46 -9.20 9.65 20.34
CA ARG A 46 -7.95 8.89 20.36
C ARG A 46 -6.80 9.61 21.05
N GLY A 47 -6.99 10.84 21.51
CA GLY A 47 -6.00 11.65 22.21
C GLY A 47 -4.92 12.22 21.30
N TYR A 48 -5.18 12.38 19.99
CA TYR A 48 -4.27 13.07 19.10
C TYR A 48 -4.42 14.58 19.22
N SER A 49 -3.31 15.33 19.27
CA SER A 49 -3.32 16.78 19.09
C SER A 49 -3.86 17.11 17.70
N LEU A 50 -4.94 17.89 17.64
CA LEU A 50 -5.61 18.23 16.40
C LEU A 50 -5.17 19.62 15.91
N PHE A 51 -4.75 19.70 14.66
CA PHE A 51 -4.35 20.94 14.00
C PHE A 51 -5.28 21.23 12.80
N VAL A 52 -5.41 22.51 12.46
CA VAL A 52 -6.24 22.94 11.33
C VAL A 52 -5.39 23.04 10.07
N ALA A 53 -5.76 22.28 9.03
CA ALA A 53 -5.18 22.36 7.70
C ALA A 53 -5.78 23.56 6.92
N GLY A 54 -5.53 24.78 7.39
CA GLY A 54 -6.05 26.03 6.85
C GLY A 54 -5.72 27.20 7.76
N GLU A 55 -6.09 28.42 7.33
CA GLU A 55 -5.83 29.65 8.09
C GLU A 55 -6.88 29.90 9.18
N ASP A 56 -8.13 29.47 8.97
CA ASP A 56 -9.26 29.77 9.84
C ASP A 56 -9.57 28.59 10.77
N THR A 57 -9.41 28.82 12.08
CA THR A 57 -9.73 27.86 13.14
C THR A 57 -11.17 27.99 13.66
N HIS A 58 -11.88 29.05 13.29
CA HIS A 58 -13.22 29.34 13.79
C HIS A 58 -14.25 28.21 13.56
N PRO A 59 -14.25 27.48 12.42
CA PRO A 59 -15.18 26.36 12.23
C PRO A 59 -15.06 25.28 13.31
N PHE A 60 -13.84 25.01 13.78
CA PHE A 60 -13.58 24.01 14.84
C PHE A 60 -14.05 24.54 16.21
N THR A 61 -13.73 25.78 16.54
CA THR A 61 -14.20 26.41 17.77
C THR A 61 -15.72 26.47 17.81
N SER A 62 -16.37 26.76 16.68
CA SER A 62 -17.84 26.79 16.58
C SER A 62 -18.49 25.42 16.73
N ALA A 63 -17.73 24.33 16.45
CA ALA A 63 -18.15 22.94 16.63
C ALA A 63 -17.76 22.36 18.00
N ASP A 64 -17.26 23.21 18.93
CA ASP A 64 -16.76 22.80 20.25
C ASP A 64 -15.64 21.76 20.17
N ILE A 65 -14.76 21.89 19.16
CA ILE A 65 -13.59 21.05 18.95
C ILE A 65 -12.33 21.86 19.21
N ASP A 66 -11.61 21.50 20.27
CA ASP A 66 -10.32 22.10 20.60
C ASP A 66 -9.25 21.73 19.56
N VAL A 67 -8.47 22.73 19.17
CA VAL A 67 -7.34 22.57 18.25
C VAL A 67 -6.04 23.10 18.88
N ALA A 68 -4.95 22.37 18.64
CA ALA A 68 -3.62 22.74 19.14
C ALA A 68 -3.00 23.91 18.34
N GLY A 69 -3.48 24.14 17.11
CA GLY A 69 -2.99 25.19 16.24
C GLY A 69 -3.30 24.94 14.77
N ARG A 70 -2.49 25.53 13.90
CA ARG A 70 -2.54 25.32 12.44
C ARG A 70 -1.51 24.31 12.00
N VAL A 71 -1.64 23.81 10.77
CA VAL A 71 -0.75 22.80 10.19
C VAL A 71 0.72 23.22 10.20
N CYS A 72 1.05 24.50 10.06
CA CYS A 72 2.42 24.98 10.17
C CYS A 72 3.03 24.70 11.56
N HIS A 73 2.26 24.80 12.64
CA HIS A 73 2.74 24.44 13.98
C HIS A 73 2.95 22.91 14.10
N LEU A 74 2.09 22.09 13.47
CA LEU A 74 2.31 20.64 13.42
C LEU A 74 3.61 20.30 12.69
N VAL A 75 3.91 20.97 11.56
CA VAL A 75 5.14 20.77 10.80
C VAL A 75 6.36 21.14 11.64
N ASP A 76 6.37 22.31 12.27
CA ASP A 76 7.43 22.81 13.16
C ASP A 76 7.70 21.87 14.35
N GLU A 77 6.64 21.23 14.84
CA GLU A 77 6.73 20.28 15.95
C GLU A 77 7.13 18.83 15.53
N SER A 78 7.29 18.54 14.25
CA SER A 78 7.50 17.20 13.72
C SER A 78 8.93 16.98 13.22
N ASP A 79 9.49 15.79 13.46
CA ASP A 79 10.75 15.37 12.84
C ASP A 79 10.54 14.91 11.39
N VAL A 80 9.31 14.56 11.04
CA VAL A 80 8.89 14.11 9.70
C VAL A 80 7.36 14.27 9.57
N VAL A 81 6.89 14.60 8.37
CA VAL A 81 5.45 14.70 8.08
C VAL A 81 5.04 13.63 7.06
N VAL A 82 3.91 12.98 7.32
CA VAL A 82 3.19 12.20 6.30
C VAL A 82 2.05 13.04 5.75
N ASP A 83 2.12 13.38 4.48
CA ASP A 83 1.04 14.05 3.76
C ASP A 83 0.07 13.01 3.19
N ALA A 84 -1.09 12.87 3.83
CA ALA A 84 -2.19 11.99 3.44
C ALA A 84 -3.42 12.81 2.99
N THR A 85 -3.19 13.99 2.43
CA THR A 85 -4.21 14.84 1.84
C THR A 85 -4.71 14.26 0.50
N PRO A 86 -5.85 14.74 -0.03
CA PRO A 86 -6.31 14.29 -1.35
C PRO A 86 -5.30 14.57 -2.45
N GLY A 87 -5.25 13.70 -3.48
CA GLY A 87 -4.32 13.80 -4.60
C GLY A 87 -4.25 15.19 -5.22
N GLY A 88 -3.03 15.68 -5.49
CA GLY A 88 -2.72 17.03 -5.96
C GLY A 88 -2.63 18.10 -4.86
N VAL A 89 -3.11 17.83 -3.64
CA VAL A 89 -2.99 18.77 -2.51
C VAL A 89 -1.61 18.67 -1.87
N GLY A 90 -1.03 17.47 -1.80
CA GLY A 90 0.32 17.24 -1.29
C GLY A 90 1.37 18.06 -2.04
N ALA A 91 1.28 18.12 -3.36
CA ALA A 91 2.15 18.96 -4.17
C ALA A 91 2.07 20.45 -3.78
N SER A 92 0.87 20.94 -3.38
CA SER A 92 0.68 22.31 -2.90
C SER A 92 1.25 22.52 -1.49
N ASN A 93 1.32 21.49 -0.68
CA ASN A 93 1.85 21.55 0.69
C ASN A 93 3.38 21.46 0.73
N ARG A 94 4.02 21.04 -0.35
CA ARG A 94 5.48 20.82 -0.42
C ARG A 94 6.28 22.04 0.06
N SER A 95 5.91 23.26 -0.37
CA SER A 95 6.59 24.50 0.02
C SER A 95 6.55 24.75 1.52
N LEU A 96 5.50 24.31 2.20
CA LEU A 96 5.40 24.41 3.66
C LEU A 96 6.45 23.51 4.34
N TYR A 97 6.62 22.28 3.85
CA TYR A 97 7.60 21.35 4.43
C TYR A 97 9.04 21.79 4.15
N GLU A 98 9.29 22.35 2.96
CA GLU A 98 10.58 22.94 2.58
C GLU A 98 10.92 24.18 3.45
N GLU A 99 9.93 25.05 3.74
CA GLU A 99 10.11 26.23 4.61
C GLU A 99 10.57 25.86 6.03
N PHE A 100 10.04 24.75 6.56
CA PHE A 100 10.39 24.25 7.90
C PHE A 100 11.53 23.23 7.90
N GLU A 101 12.14 22.95 6.74
CA GLU A 101 13.18 21.94 6.57
C GLU A 101 12.76 20.56 7.14
N THR A 102 11.45 20.25 7.11
CA THR A 102 10.87 19.02 7.66
C THR A 102 10.73 17.97 6.55
N PRO A 103 11.38 16.80 6.65
CA PRO A 103 11.23 15.72 5.68
C PRO A 103 9.77 15.28 5.52
N ALA A 104 9.38 14.95 4.26
CA ALA A 104 7.99 14.64 3.95
C ALA A 104 7.79 13.32 3.19
N VAL A 105 6.79 12.55 3.62
CA VAL A 105 6.30 11.34 2.94
C VAL A 105 4.95 11.65 2.30
N PHE A 106 4.89 11.73 0.98
CA PHE A 106 3.65 11.99 0.25
C PHE A 106 2.88 10.70 -0.03
N GLN A 107 1.57 10.75 0.16
CA GLN A 107 0.62 9.65 -0.04
C GLN A 107 -0.44 9.99 -1.09
N GLY A 108 -1.32 9.05 -1.37
CA GLY A 108 -2.60 9.32 -2.01
C GLY A 108 -2.58 9.43 -3.52
N GLY A 109 -1.55 8.93 -4.17
CA GLY A 109 -1.49 8.96 -5.63
C GLY A 109 -1.11 10.34 -6.17
N GLU A 110 -0.24 11.05 -5.47
CA GLU A 110 0.45 12.24 -6.01
C GLU A 110 1.24 11.88 -7.27
N ASP A 111 1.44 12.87 -8.14
CA ASP A 111 2.31 12.72 -9.32
C ASP A 111 3.75 12.39 -8.89
N ALA A 112 4.48 11.64 -9.72
CA ALA A 112 5.86 11.25 -9.43
C ALA A 112 6.80 12.43 -9.20
N SER A 113 6.51 13.59 -9.78
CA SER A 113 7.31 14.82 -9.64
C SER A 113 7.20 15.47 -8.25
N VAL A 114 6.31 15.03 -7.38
CA VAL A 114 6.16 15.60 -6.02
C VAL A 114 7.38 15.36 -5.15
N ALA A 115 8.11 14.28 -5.38
CA ALA A 115 9.30 13.91 -4.64
C ALA A 115 10.35 13.24 -5.55
N PRO A 116 11.65 13.28 -5.17
CA PRO A 116 12.71 12.71 -5.99
C PRO A 116 12.66 11.18 -6.10
N VAL A 117 12.04 10.50 -5.13
CA VAL A 117 11.96 9.03 -5.08
C VAL A 117 10.50 8.58 -4.99
N SER A 118 10.10 7.70 -5.90
CA SER A 118 8.88 6.89 -5.80
C SER A 118 9.21 5.62 -5.03
N PHE A 119 8.66 5.47 -3.82
CA PHE A 119 9.11 4.52 -2.81
C PHE A 119 8.24 3.26 -2.73
N ASN A 120 8.90 2.12 -2.69
CA ASN A 120 8.37 0.84 -2.21
C ASN A 120 9.46 0.14 -1.37
N ALA A 121 9.13 -0.26 -0.15
CA ALA A 121 10.11 -0.79 0.80
C ALA A 121 10.82 -2.07 0.31
N ARG A 122 10.12 -2.95 -0.43
CA ARG A 122 10.71 -4.19 -0.94
C ARG A 122 11.64 -3.94 -2.13
N ALA A 123 11.26 -3.00 -3.01
CA ALA A 123 11.95 -2.79 -4.27
C ALA A 123 13.17 -1.84 -4.13
N ASN A 124 12.98 -0.64 -3.58
CA ASN A 124 13.99 0.43 -3.67
C ASN A 124 14.20 1.22 -2.37
N TYR A 125 14.14 0.57 -1.22
CA TYR A 125 14.29 1.20 0.10
C TYR A 125 15.51 2.13 0.19
N ASP A 126 16.66 1.67 -0.29
CA ASP A 126 17.95 2.35 -0.11
C ASP A 126 18.05 3.66 -0.92
N GLU A 127 17.26 3.82 -1.98
CA GLU A 127 17.19 5.06 -2.75
C GLU A 127 16.56 6.23 -1.96
N ALA A 128 15.75 5.90 -0.95
CA ALA A 128 15.07 6.88 -0.12
C ALA A 128 15.86 7.30 1.13
N VAL A 129 16.99 6.63 1.42
CA VAL A 129 17.76 6.90 2.65
C VAL A 129 18.34 8.30 2.64
N GLY A 130 17.87 9.13 3.59
CA GLY A 130 18.34 10.51 3.74
C GLY A 130 17.80 11.47 2.68
N ALA A 131 16.79 11.10 1.91
CA ALA A 131 16.10 12.03 1.01
C ALA A 131 15.23 13.02 1.81
N ASP A 132 15.12 14.25 1.33
CA ASP A 132 14.26 15.26 1.95
C ASP A 132 12.77 14.94 1.82
N SER A 133 12.41 14.22 0.76
CA SER A 133 11.04 13.75 0.56
C SER A 133 10.97 12.49 -0.29
N VAL A 134 9.91 11.71 -0.09
CA VAL A 134 9.57 10.53 -0.89
C VAL A 134 8.08 10.49 -1.19
N ARG A 135 7.72 9.87 -2.31
CA ARG A 135 6.35 9.53 -2.65
C ARG A 135 6.14 8.03 -2.43
N VAL A 136 5.35 7.64 -1.46
CA VAL A 136 4.85 6.25 -1.39
C VAL A 136 3.94 6.03 -2.59
N VAL A 137 4.27 5.06 -3.41
CA VAL A 137 3.55 4.81 -4.67
C VAL A 137 2.09 4.39 -4.43
N SER A 138 1.26 4.46 -5.47
CA SER A 138 -0.16 4.13 -5.37
C SER A 138 -0.38 2.69 -4.90
N CYS A 139 -1.59 2.40 -4.38
CA CYS A 139 -1.95 1.07 -3.92
C CYS A 139 -1.74 -0.03 -4.98
N ASN A 140 -2.12 0.23 -6.24
CA ASN A 140 -1.89 -0.72 -7.33
C ASN A 140 -0.40 -0.92 -7.61
N THR A 141 0.37 0.16 -7.59
CA THR A 141 1.83 0.14 -7.77
C THR A 141 2.51 -0.57 -6.59
N THR A 142 2.09 -0.30 -5.36
CA THR A 142 2.54 -1.04 -4.16
C THR A 142 2.28 -2.54 -4.30
N GLY A 143 1.06 -2.92 -4.68
CA GLY A 143 0.68 -4.32 -4.84
C GLY A 143 1.47 -5.03 -5.95
N LEU A 144 1.69 -4.37 -7.08
CA LEU A 144 2.51 -4.94 -8.15
C LEU A 144 3.99 -4.97 -7.75
N SER A 145 4.54 -3.92 -7.14
CA SER A 145 5.95 -3.88 -6.74
C SER A 145 6.32 -4.99 -5.76
N ARG A 146 5.47 -5.27 -4.77
CA ARG A 146 5.66 -6.38 -3.82
C ARG A 146 5.68 -7.75 -4.48
N LEU A 147 4.86 -7.94 -5.52
CA LEU A 147 4.80 -9.18 -6.29
C LEU A 147 6.00 -9.32 -7.24
N LEU A 148 6.31 -8.25 -7.97
CA LEU A 148 7.30 -8.29 -9.05
C LEU A 148 8.73 -8.36 -8.52
N ALA A 149 9.07 -7.61 -7.46
CA ALA A 149 10.43 -7.57 -6.94
C ALA A 149 11.03 -8.95 -6.62
N PRO A 150 10.40 -9.82 -5.81
CA PRO A 150 10.96 -11.14 -5.53
C PRO A 150 11.00 -12.07 -6.76
N ILE A 151 10.04 -11.95 -7.68
CA ILE A 151 10.01 -12.77 -8.89
C ILE A 151 11.14 -12.36 -9.83
N ASP A 152 11.36 -11.05 -10.02
CA ASP A 152 12.43 -10.52 -10.85
C ASP A 152 13.80 -10.88 -10.29
N ASP A 153 14.03 -10.64 -8.99
CA ASP A 153 15.27 -11.03 -8.29
C ASP A 153 15.63 -12.50 -8.50
N ARG A 154 14.63 -13.38 -8.60
CA ARG A 154 14.86 -14.84 -8.60
C ARG A 154 14.83 -15.51 -9.97
N PHE A 155 13.95 -15.05 -10.86
CA PHE A 155 13.66 -15.72 -12.14
C PHE A 155 13.89 -14.83 -13.35
N GLY A 156 14.08 -13.51 -13.15
CA GLY A 156 14.09 -12.49 -14.18
C GLY A 156 12.70 -12.30 -14.81
N ILE A 157 12.32 -11.06 -15.08
CA ILE A 157 11.08 -10.71 -15.76
C ILE A 157 11.40 -10.03 -17.08
N GLU A 158 11.03 -10.68 -18.20
CA GLU A 158 11.16 -10.08 -19.53
C GLU A 158 9.99 -9.12 -19.82
N LYS A 159 8.74 -9.52 -19.45
CA LYS A 159 7.55 -8.70 -19.68
C LYS A 159 6.45 -8.95 -18.66
N VAL A 160 5.78 -7.87 -18.28
CA VAL A 160 4.58 -7.89 -17.44
C VAL A 160 3.35 -7.48 -18.25
N ARG A 161 2.24 -8.19 -18.07
CA ARG A 161 0.91 -7.79 -18.53
C ARG A 161 -0.04 -7.89 -17.35
N ALA A 162 -0.61 -6.77 -16.93
CA ALA A 162 -1.47 -6.73 -15.76
C ALA A 162 -2.82 -6.07 -16.08
N THR A 163 -3.90 -6.79 -15.77
CA THR A 163 -5.26 -6.24 -15.79
C THR A 163 -5.68 -5.92 -14.36
N LEU A 164 -5.96 -4.65 -14.09
CA LEU A 164 -6.34 -4.14 -12.78
C LEU A 164 -7.84 -3.92 -12.73
N VAL A 165 -8.56 -4.83 -12.07
CA VAL A 165 -10.00 -4.71 -11.80
C VAL A 165 -10.15 -3.89 -10.53
N ARG A 166 -10.55 -2.62 -10.71
CA ARG A 166 -10.58 -1.61 -9.65
C ARG A 166 -12.00 -1.41 -9.16
N ARG A 167 -12.17 -1.24 -7.85
CA ARG A 167 -13.43 -0.74 -7.30
C ARG A 167 -13.82 0.60 -7.92
N GLY A 168 -15.10 0.89 -8.01
CA GLY A 168 -15.63 2.13 -8.61
C GLY A 168 -15.36 3.38 -7.78
N GLY A 169 -15.40 3.25 -6.46
CA GLY A 169 -15.16 4.35 -5.52
C GLY A 169 -14.83 3.86 -4.11
N ASP A 170 -14.38 4.77 -3.25
CA ASP A 170 -14.17 4.48 -1.83
C ASP A 170 -15.53 4.28 -1.14
N PRO A 171 -15.61 3.50 -0.04
CA PRO A 171 -16.87 3.28 0.69
C PRO A 171 -17.56 4.58 1.13
N SER A 172 -16.80 5.64 1.37
CA SER A 172 -17.29 6.98 1.73
C SER A 172 -17.69 7.86 0.54
N GLN A 173 -17.34 7.44 -0.70
CA GLN A 173 -17.57 8.24 -1.92
C GLN A 173 -18.90 7.85 -2.59
N THR A 174 -20.01 8.32 -2.05
CA THR A 174 -21.36 7.95 -2.46
C THR A 174 -21.74 8.35 -3.90
N GLY A 175 -21.02 9.29 -4.49
CA GLY A 175 -21.29 9.80 -5.85
C GLY A 175 -20.31 9.35 -6.94
N ARG A 176 -19.42 8.37 -6.66
CA ARG A 176 -18.37 7.92 -7.61
C ARG A 176 -18.54 6.47 -8.03
N GLY A 177 -18.02 6.17 -9.21
CA GLY A 177 -17.94 4.85 -9.79
C GLY A 177 -19.18 4.40 -10.54
N PRO A 178 -19.06 3.31 -11.31
CA PRO A 178 -20.21 2.72 -11.99
C PRO A 178 -21.14 2.03 -10.99
N ILE A 179 -22.46 2.04 -11.29
CA ILE A 179 -23.48 1.34 -10.50
C ILE A 179 -23.79 -0.03 -11.12
N ASN A 180 -23.94 -0.05 -12.44
CA ASN A 180 -24.34 -1.24 -13.21
C ASN A 180 -23.59 -1.34 -14.54
N ASP A 181 -22.36 -0.90 -14.57
CA ASP A 181 -21.52 -0.90 -15.77
C ASP A 181 -20.08 -1.32 -15.41
N THR A 182 -19.30 -1.65 -16.43
CA THR A 182 -17.86 -1.95 -16.34
C THR A 182 -17.13 -1.01 -17.28
N LEU A 183 -16.30 -0.14 -16.72
CA LEU A 183 -15.64 0.95 -17.45
C LEU A 183 -14.15 0.68 -17.62
N PRO A 184 -13.61 0.66 -18.87
CA PRO A 184 -12.16 0.81 -19.07
C PRO A 184 -11.65 2.12 -18.43
N ASP A 185 -10.48 2.07 -17.76
CA ASP A 185 -9.95 3.20 -16.99
C ASP A 185 -8.44 3.36 -17.15
N PRO A 186 -7.97 4.04 -18.17
CA PRO A 186 -8.68 4.61 -19.34
C PRO A 186 -9.01 3.58 -20.42
N VAL A 187 -9.67 4.03 -21.51
CA VAL A 187 -9.94 3.21 -22.71
C VAL A 187 -8.65 2.89 -23.47
N SER A 188 -7.62 3.73 -23.32
CA SER A 188 -6.32 3.57 -23.98
C SER A 188 -5.37 2.65 -23.16
N ILE A 189 -4.48 1.96 -23.86
CA ILE A 189 -3.42 1.12 -23.28
C ILE A 189 -2.06 1.76 -23.61
N PRO A 190 -1.08 1.75 -22.68
CA PRO A 190 -1.20 1.29 -21.29
C PRO A 190 -2.05 2.24 -20.43
N SER A 191 -2.60 1.72 -19.32
CA SER A 191 -3.16 2.59 -18.29
C SER A 191 -2.05 3.32 -17.53
N HIS A 192 -2.37 4.38 -16.80
CA HIS A 192 -1.39 5.16 -16.01
C HIS A 192 -0.61 4.33 -14.99
N HIS A 193 -1.06 3.12 -14.66
CA HIS A 193 -0.38 2.25 -13.71
C HIS A 193 0.95 1.68 -14.26
N GLY A 194 1.06 1.45 -15.58
CA GLY A 194 2.32 1.00 -16.19
C GLY A 194 3.44 2.03 -15.97
N PRO A 195 3.29 3.28 -16.44
CA PRO A 195 4.23 4.35 -16.13
C PRO A 195 4.50 4.57 -14.64
N ASP A 196 3.49 4.38 -13.76
CA ASP A 196 3.67 4.50 -12.31
C ASP A 196 4.57 3.39 -11.74
N ILE A 197 4.43 2.14 -12.22
CA ILE A 197 5.36 1.05 -11.88
C ILE A 197 6.78 1.34 -12.35
N GLN A 198 6.95 1.92 -13.53
CA GLN A 198 8.27 2.26 -14.08
C GLN A 198 8.99 3.35 -13.28
N THR A 199 8.31 4.07 -12.37
CA THR A 199 8.99 4.95 -11.41
C THR A 199 9.75 4.18 -10.32
N VAL A 200 9.45 2.90 -10.13
CA VAL A 200 10.13 1.99 -9.19
C VAL A 200 11.03 1.00 -9.93
N PHE A 201 10.64 0.57 -11.13
CA PHE A 201 11.36 -0.37 -12.01
C PHE A 201 11.54 0.27 -13.38
N PRO A 202 12.55 1.16 -13.58
CA PRO A 202 12.66 1.97 -14.79
C PRO A 202 12.79 1.17 -16.10
N ASP A 203 13.43 0.01 -16.05
CA ASP A 203 13.71 -0.83 -17.23
C ASP A 203 12.65 -1.91 -17.48
N LEU A 204 11.59 -1.99 -16.64
CA LEU A 204 10.58 -3.03 -16.74
C LEU A 204 9.67 -2.81 -17.97
N ASP A 205 9.61 -3.81 -18.86
CA ASP A 205 8.59 -3.84 -19.94
C ASP A 205 7.24 -4.26 -19.35
N ILE A 206 6.34 -3.29 -19.21
CA ILE A 206 5.03 -3.50 -18.59
C ILE A 206 3.89 -2.85 -19.37
N ASP A 207 2.87 -3.65 -19.68
CA ASP A 207 1.58 -3.17 -20.18
C ASP A 207 0.50 -3.36 -19.11
N THR A 208 -0.27 -2.31 -18.87
CA THR A 208 -1.38 -2.38 -17.90
C THR A 208 -2.71 -1.97 -18.51
N MET A 209 -3.77 -2.67 -18.12
CA MET A 209 -5.15 -2.34 -18.45
C MET A 209 -5.93 -2.13 -17.15
N GLY A 210 -6.66 -1.02 -17.04
CA GLY A 210 -7.48 -0.72 -15.88
C GLY A 210 -8.96 -0.87 -16.19
N MET A 211 -9.73 -1.41 -15.27
CA MET A 211 -11.19 -1.49 -15.34
C MET A 211 -11.82 -1.07 -14.02
N LYS A 212 -12.82 -0.19 -14.05
CA LYS A 212 -13.69 0.12 -12.89
C LYS A 212 -14.93 -0.74 -12.93
N VAL A 213 -15.26 -1.36 -11.80
CA VAL A 213 -16.42 -2.23 -11.64
C VAL A 213 -17.31 -1.76 -10.48
N PRO A 214 -18.60 -2.17 -10.43
CA PRO A 214 -19.52 -1.84 -9.34
C PRO A 214 -19.15 -2.59 -8.04
N ALA A 215 -17.98 -2.30 -7.48
CA ALA A 215 -17.49 -2.86 -6.23
C ALA A 215 -16.92 -1.75 -5.36
N THR A 216 -16.93 -1.94 -4.05
CA THR A 216 -16.39 -1.01 -3.04
C THR A 216 -15.26 -1.60 -2.23
N LEU A 217 -14.97 -2.89 -2.42
CA LEU A 217 -13.99 -3.64 -1.64
C LEU A 217 -12.83 -4.07 -2.52
N MET A 218 -11.62 -3.67 -2.15
CA MET A 218 -10.35 -4.12 -2.72
C MET A 218 -10.22 -3.91 -4.25
N HIS A 219 -9.02 -4.09 -4.74
CA HIS A 219 -8.73 -4.25 -6.18
C HIS A 219 -8.27 -5.69 -6.43
N THR A 220 -8.54 -6.21 -7.61
CA THR A 220 -8.03 -7.52 -8.04
C THR A 220 -7.17 -7.33 -9.28
N HIS A 221 -6.01 -7.95 -9.30
CA HIS A 221 -5.11 -7.94 -10.45
C HIS A 221 -5.06 -9.34 -11.05
N ALA A 222 -5.26 -9.43 -12.37
CA ALA A 222 -4.89 -10.58 -13.18
C ALA A 222 -3.52 -10.28 -13.80
N VAL A 223 -2.51 -11.05 -13.42
CA VAL A 223 -1.12 -10.79 -13.80
C VAL A 223 -0.61 -11.94 -14.66
N ASN A 224 0.01 -11.60 -15.79
CA ASN A 224 0.76 -12.49 -16.64
C ASN A 224 2.20 -11.97 -16.76
N LEU A 225 3.16 -12.81 -16.50
CA LEU A 225 4.59 -12.53 -16.55
C LEU A 225 5.24 -13.46 -17.57
N THR A 226 6.04 -12.89 -18.48
CA THR A 226 7.01 -13.67 -19.24
C THR A 226 8.32 -13.63 -18.46
N LEU A 227 8.75 -14.80 -17.95
CA LEU A 227 9.96 -14.96 -17.15
C LEU A 227 11.13 -15.36 -18.04
N GLU A 228 12.34 -14.94 -17.68
CA GLU A 228 13.58 -15.31 -18.39
C GLU A 228 13.90 -16.79 -18.21
N THR A 229 13.36 -17.44 -17.17
CA THR A 229 13.51 -18.87 -16.89
C THR A 229 12.14 -19.55 -16.77
N THR A 230 12.12 -20.89 -16.75
CA THR A 230 10.90 -21.67 -16.57
C THR A 230 10.89 -22.35 -15.18
N PRO A 231 10.52 -21.63 -14.10
CA PRO A 231 10.36 -22.26 -12.80
C PRO A 231 9.12 -23.18 -12.77
N THR A 232 9.06 -24.10 -11.80
CA THR A 232 7.80 -24.78 -11.51
C THR A 232 6.83 -23.83 -10.79
N ALA A 233 5.53 -24.06 -10.89
CA ALA A 233 4.52 -23.32 -10.12
C ALA A 233 4.76 -23.43 -8.61
N GLY A 234 5.25 -24.59 -8.13
CA GLY A 234 5.66 -24.80 -6.73
C GLY A 234 6.82 -23.89 -6.32
N ALA A 235 7.83 -23.72 -7.19
CA ALA A 235 8.95 -22.81 -6.91
C ALA A 235 8.49 -21.35 -6.79
N VAL A 236 7.55 -20.90 -7.62
CA VAL A 236 6.95 -19.57 -7.53
C VAL A 236 6.13 -19.42 -6.24
N ARG A 237 5.28 -20.40 -5.90
CA ARG A 237 4.52 -20.39 -4.63
C ARG A 237 5.44 -20.31 -3.42
N ASN A 238 6.50 -21.11 -3.38
CA ASN A 238 7.47 -21.11 -2.28
C ASN A 238 8.18 -19.76 -2.13
N LEU A 239 8.57 -19.14 -3.25
CA LEU A 239 9.17 -17.81 -3.25
C LEU A 239 8.21 -16.77 -2.65
N LEU A 240 6.97 -16.73 -3.15
CA LEU A 240 5.98 -15.75 -2.70
C LEU A 240 5.53 -15.98 -1.25
N ALA A 241 5.45 -17.23 -0.80
CA ALA A 241 5.15 -17.59 0.59
C ALA A 241 6.25 -17.16 1.58
N ALA A 242 7.46 -16.93 1.11
CA ALA A 242 8.56 -16.44 1.96
C ALA A 242 8.50 -14.93 2.21
N GLU A 243 7.76 -14.19 1.38
CA GLU A 243 7.60 -12.74 1.50
C GLU A 243 6.49 -12.38 2.52
N ASN A 244 6.84 -11.70 3.60
CA ASN A 244 5.90 -11.43 4.70
C ASN A 244 4.68 -10.57 4.31
N ARG A 245 4.80 -9.74 3.25
CA ARG A 245 3.71 -8.86 2.78
C ARG A 245 2.91 -9.50 1.64
N LEU A 246 3.11 -10.79 1.39
CA LEU A 246 2.31 -11.60 0.47
C LEU A 246 1.64 -12.72 1.26
N LEU A 247 0.33 -12.87 1.10
CA LEU A 247 -0.47 -13.91 1.74
C LEU A 247 -0.99 -14.85 0.66
N LEU A 248 -0.53 -16.09 0.65
CA LEU A 248 -1.11 -17.12 -0.20
C LEU A 248 -2.43 -17.60 0.41
N VAL A 249 -3.50 -17.52 -0.38
CA VAL A 249 -4.86 -17.91 0.00
C VAL A 249 -5.19 -19.23 -0.68
N PRO A 250 -5.16 -20.36 0.04
CA PRO A 250 -5.43 -21.66 -0.56
C PRO A 250 -6.94 -21.86 -0.82
N GLU A 251 -7.29 -22.54 -1.91
CA GLU A 251 -8.66 -22.81 -2.34
C GLU A 251 -9.50 -23.51 -1.25
N ARG A 252 -8.88 -24.40 -0.45
CA ARG A 252 -9.54 -25.14 0.64
C ARG A 252 -10.23 -24.24 1.66
N LEU A 253 -9.85 -22.96 1.76
CA LEU A 253 -10.51 -22.00 2.66
C LEU A 253 -11.84 -21.47 2.11
N GLY A 254 -12.15 -21.74 0.85
CA GLY A 254 -13.37 -21.23 0.21
C GLY A 254 -13.43 -19.71 0.10
N ILE A 255 -12.29 -19.03 0.16
CA ILE A 255 -12.15 -17.58 0.01
C ILE A 255 -11.95 -17.27 -1.47
N ASP A 256 -13.02 -17.08 -2.20
CA ASP A 256 -13.07 -16.94 -3.64
C ASP A 256 -13.21 -15.48 -4.15
N GLY A 257 -13.15 -14.50 -3.23
CA GLY A 257 -13.30 -13.10 -3.63
C GLY A 257 -13.01 -12.09 -2.52
N ALA A 258 -12.93 -10.83 -2.90
CA ALA A 258 -12.58 -9.71 -2.03
C ALA A 258 -13.54 -9.54 -0.83
N GLY A 259 -14.83 -9.84 -1.00
CA GLY A 259 -15.80 -9.79 0.10
C GLY A 259 -15.46 -10.76 1.22
N LYS A 260 -15.16 -12.02 0.87
CA LYS A 260 -14.77 -13.04 1.86
C LYS A 260 -13.39 -12.73 2.48
N LEU A 261 -12.44 -12.17 1.71
CA LEU A 261 -11.17 -11.69 2.28
C LEU A 261 -11.39 -10.64 3.37
N LYS A 262 -12.30 -9.70 3.15
CA LYS A 262 -12.63 -8.65 4.13
C LYS A 262 -13.29 -9.23 5.38
N GLU A 263 -14.23 -10.16 5.24
CA GLU A 263 -14.84 -10.85 6.39
C GLU A 263 -13.81 -11.66 7.16
N PHE A 264 -13.03 -12.48 6.47
CA PHE A 264 -11.95 -13.24 7.05
C PHE A 264 -11.01 -12.39 7.91
N THR A 265 -10.58 -11.22 7.42
CA THR A 265 -9.70 -10.33 8.18
C THR A 265 -10.36 -9.68 9.39
N ARG A 266 -11.67 -9.42 9.35
CA ARG A 266 -12.43 -8.97 10.53
C ARG A 266 -12.50 -10.06 11.59
N ASP A 267 -12.81 -11.29 11.19
CA ASP A 267 -12.83 -12.46 12.07
C ASP A 267 -11.45 -12.73 12.67
N ALA A 268 -10.37 -12.45 11.93
CA ALA A 268 -8.99 -12.50 12.41
C ALA A 268 -8.61 -11.34 13.36
N GLY A 269 -9.58 -10.51 13.76
CA GLY A 269 -9.38 -9.45 14.75
C GLY A 269 -8.76 -8.16 14.23
N ARG A 270 -8.67 -7.97 12.92
CA ARG A 270 -8.20 -6.70 12.34
C ARG A 270 -9.34 -5.68 12.29
N PRO A 271 -9.28 -4.59 13.08
CA PRO A 271 -10.27 -3.53 13.02
C PRO A 271 -10.42 -3.00 11.58
N ARG A 272 -11.60 -2.63 11.17
CA ARG A 272 -11.90 -2.18 9.81
C ARG A 272 -11.65 -3.23 8.71
N GLY A 273 -11.23 -4.45 9.04
CA GLY A 273 -10.84 -5.48 8.08
C GLY A 273 -9.65 -5.03 7.22
N ASP A 274 -8.68 -4.36 7.82
CA ASP A 274 -7.48 -3.90 7.13
C ASP A 274 -6.60 -5.09 6.75
N ILE A 275 -6.22 -5.18 5.48
CA ILE A 275 -5.33 -6.20 4.93
C ILE A 275 -4.06 -5.50 4.47
N TRP A 276 -2.97 -5.71 5.21
CA TRP A 276 -1.69 -5.10 4.91
C TRP A 276 -0.97 -5.81 3.77
N GLU A 277 -1.26 -7.10 3.60
CA GLU A 277 -0.66 -8.00 2.64
C GLU A 277 -1.39 -7.98 1.29
N ASN A 278 -0.67 -8.28 0.21
CA ASN A 278 -1.33 -8.74 -1.01
C ASN A 278 -1.88 -10.14 -0.76
N CYS A 279 -3.11 -10.41 -1.15
CA CYS A 279 -3.72 -11.74 -1.09
C CYS A 279 -3.61 -12.40 -2.47
N ILE A 280 -2.87 -13.50 -2.57
CA ILE A 280 -2.65 -14.24 -3.82
C ILE A 280 -3.37 -15.57 -3.72
N TRP A 281 -4.27 -15.88 -4.65
CA TRP A 281 -4.91 -17.19 -4.71
C TRP A 281 -3.88 -18.25 -5.14
N ALA A 282 -3.52 -19.14 -4.24
CA ALA A 282 -2.37 -20.04 -4.38
C ALA A 282 -2.48 -20.95 -5.63
N GLU A 283 -3.67 -21.47 -5.91
CA GLU A 283 -3.96 -22.34 -7.03
C GLU A 283 -4.06 -21.61 -8.38
N SER A 284 -4.13 -20.28 -8.37
CA SER A 284 -4.06 -19.48 -9.60
C SER A 284 -2.65 -19.35 -10.15
N ILE A 285 -1.62 -19.69 -9.33
CA ILE A 285 -0.22 -19.62 -9.77
C ILE A 285 0.05 -20.79 -10.69
N THR A 286 0.23 -20.48 -11.98
CA THR A 286 0.51 -21.44 -13.06
C THR A 286 1.72 -20.96 -13.84
N VAL A 287 2.57 -21.89 -14.27
CA VAL A 287 3.71 -21.61 -15.14
C VAL A 287 3.67 -22.53 -16.33
N GLU A 288 3.68 -21.96 -17.53
CA GLU A 288 3.69 -22.69 -18.79
C GLU A 288 5.02 -22.44 -19.51
N PRO A 289 5.73 -23.51 -19.92
CA PRO A 289 6.95 -23.37 -20.72
C PRO A 289 6.65 -22.69 -22.07
N THR A 290 7.52 -21.75 -22.45
CA THR A 290 7.48 -21.11 -23.77
C THR A 290 8.80 -21.37 -24.53
N THR A 291 8.91 -20.81 -25.73
CA THR A 291 10.11 -21.01 -26.57
C THR A 291 11.33 -20.34 -25.94
N GLY A 292 12.51 -20.94 -26.12
CA GLY A 292 13.78 -20.35 -25.68
C GLY A 292 14.09 -20.53 -24.19
N GLY A 293 13.44 -21.48 -23.48
CA GLY A 293 13.69 -21.73 -22.06
C GLY A 293 12.99 -20.75 -21.11
N ARG A 294 12.07 -19.96 -21.63
CA ARG A 294 11.24 -18.99 -20.89
C ARG A 294 9.98 -19.65 -20.35
N GLY A 295 9.31 -19.01 -19.41
CA GLY A 295 8.03 -19.43 -18.89
C GLY A 295 7.03 -18.29 -18.78
N ASP A 296 5.77 -18.55 -19.11
CA ASP A 296 4.68 -17.63 -18.82
C ASP A 296 4.04 -18.00 -17.48
N CYS A 297 4.09 -17.07 -16.52
CA CYS A 297 3.50 -17.22 -15.20
C CYS A 297 2.20 -16.41 -15.10
N TYR A 298 1.15 -17.05 -14.63
CA TYR A 298 -0.17 -16.46 -14.44
C TYR A 298 -0.55 -16.53 -12.97
N LEU A 299 -1.19 -15.47 -12.46
CA LEU A 299 -1.77 -15.47 -11.13
C LEU A 299 -2.83 -14.40 -10.94
N PHE A 300 -3.67 -14.58 -9.91
CA PHE A 300 -4.55 -13.55 -9.38
C PHE A 300 -4.09 -13.10 -8.00
N GLN A 301 -4.11 -11.78 -7.78
CA GLN A 301 -3.97 -11.20 -6.45
C GLN A 301 -5.04 -10.16 -6.18
N ALA A 302 -5.38 -9.97 -4.90
CA ALA A 302 -6.19 -8.86 -4.44
C ALA A 302 -5.40 -7.99 -3.47
N ILE A 303 -5.62 -6.67 -3.52
CA ILE A 303 -5.01 -5.69 -2.63
C ILE A 303 -6.06 -4.84 -1.94
N HIS A 304 -5.83 -4.51 -0.67
CA HIS A 304 -6.68 -3.60 0.07
C HIS A 304 -6.11 -2.18 0.01
N GLN A 305 -6.54 -1.42 -0.99
CA GLN A 305 -5.99 -0.11 -1.36
C GLN A 305 -6.00 0.94 -0.25
N GLU A 306 -6.79 0.75 0.82
CA GLU A 306 -6.82 1.63 1.98
C GLU A 306 -5.75 1.26 3.03
N ALA A 307 -5.16 0.08 2.91
CA ALA A 307 -4.29 -0.49 3.92
C ALA A 307 -2.88 -0.85 3.42
N ASP A 308 -2.75 -1.36 2.19
CA ASP A 308 -1.49 -1.88 1.66
C ASP A 308 -0.35 -0.86 1.62
N VAL A 309 -0.65 0.43 1.45
CA VAL A 309 0.33 1.53 1.46
C VAL A 309 0.80 1.94 2.86
N VAL A 310 0.11 1.48 3.92
CA VAL A 310 0.42 1.92 5.29
C VAL A 310 1.75 1.38 5.80
N PRO A 311 2.08 0.08 5.66
CA PRO A 311 3.41 -0.42 5.99
C PRO A 311 4.53 0.29 5.20
N GLU A 312 4.28 0.62 3.92
CA GLU A 312 5.23 1.37 3.10
C GLU A 312 5.48 2.78 3.66
N SER A 313 4.44 3.43 4.19
CA SER A 313 4.56 4.76 4.81
C SER A 313 5.44 4.73 6.05
N ILE A 314 5.30 3.70 6.89
CA ILE A 314 6.14 3.52 8.08
C ILE A 314 7.60 3.27 7.71
N ASP A 315 7.83 2.45 6.68
CA ASP A 315 9.18 2.19 6.19
C ASP A 315 9.80 3.40 5.50
N ALA A 316 8.99 4.18 4.77
CA ALA A 316 9.42 5.43 4.17
C ALA A 316 9.89 6.45 5.22
N ILE A 317 9.15 6.58 6.33
CA ILE A 317 9.56 7.41 7.48
C ILE A 317 10.95 7.01 7.97
N ARG A 318 11.21 5.70 8.15
CA ARG A 318 12.51 5.21 8.62
C ARG A 318 13.63 5.42 7.60
N ALA A 319 13.31 5.25 6.31
CA ALA A 319 14.27 5.44 5.24
C ALA A 319 14.74 6.90 5.16
N ILE A 320 13.81 7.86 5.03
CA ILE A 320 14.17 9.29 4.87
C ILE A 320 14.85 9.86 6.11
N THR A 321 14.51 9.38 7.30
CA THR A 321 15.12 9.82 8.56
C THR A 321 16.40 9.03 8.92
N GLY A 322 16.70 7.97 8.19
CA GLY A 322 17.92 7.17 8.39
C GLY A 322 17.97 6.37 9.71
N ILE A 323 16.83 6.22 10.42
CA ILE A 323 16.81 5.57 11.76
C ILE A 323 16.86 4.05 11.71
N ALA A 324 16.69 3.44 10.54
CA ALA A 324 16.82 2.00 10.33
C ALA A 324 17.19 1.66 8.89
N GLY A 325 17.95 0.60 8.65
CA GLY A 325 18.13 0.02 7.33
C GLY A 325 16.94 -0.88 6.93
N LYS A 326 16.85 -1.26 5.65
CA LYS A 326 15.75 -1.96 4.98
C LYS A 326 15.17 -3.13 5.79
N GLU A 327 15.99 -4.14 6.08
CA GLU A 327 15.52 -5.36 6.74
C GLU A 327 14.99 -5.10 8.15
N THR A 328 15.66 -4.19 8.88
CA THR A 328 15.25 -3.82 10.24
C THR A 328 13.94 -3.03 10.22
N SER A 329 13.80 -2.12 9.28
CA SER A 329 12.58 -1.34 9.08
C SER A 329 11.40 -2.24 8.77
N ILE A 330 11.50 -3.05 7.71
CA ILE A 330 10.43 -3.96 7.27
C ILE A 330 10.03 -4.91 8.41
N ARG A 331 10.99 -5.51 9.11
CA ARG A 331 10.70 -6.39 10.24
C ARG A 331 9.95 -5.66 11.35
N ARG A 332 10.44 -4.50 11.82
CA ARG A 332 9.79 -3.73 12.89
C ARG A 332 8.36 -3.31 12.50
N THR A 333 8.18 -2.86 11.27
CA THR A 333 6.86 -2.50 10.75
C THR A 333 5.93 -3.71 10.76
N ASN A 334 6.39 -4.84 10.25
CA ASN A 334 5.61 -6.07 10.18
C ASN A 334 5.24 -6.58 11.58
N ASP A 335 6.20 -6.64 12.51
CA ASP A 335 5.98 -7.08 13.89
C ASP A 335 4.94 -6.21 14.60
N ALA A 336 5.06 -4.89 14.47
CA ALA A 336 4.15 -3.95 15.12
C ALA A 336 2.72 -3.97 14.54
N LEU A 337 2.56 -4.29 13.27
CA LEU A 337 1.27 -4.34 12.57
C LEU A 337 0.68 -5.77 12.49
N GLY A 338 1.41 -6.78 12.96
CA GLY A 338 1.01 -8.18 12.83
C GLY A 338 0.96 -8.66 11.37
N VAL A 339 1.86 -8.13 10.52
CA VAL A 339 1.98 -8.54 9.11
C VAL A 339 2.75 -9.85 9.03
N GLY A 340 2.23 -10.80 8.26
CA GLY A 340 2.88 -12.10 8.06
C GLY A 340 2.87 -13.04 9.27
N SER A 341 2.26 -12.66 10.39
CA SER A 341 2.18 -13.47 11.62
C SER A 341 1.02 -14.46 11.61
N GLY A 342 0.86 -15.20 10.49
CA GLY A 342 -0.14 -16.27 10.39
C GLY A 342 -1.56 -15.76 10.66
N LEU A 343 -2.15 -15.01 9.74
CA LEU A 343 -3.57 -14.69 9.80
C LEU A 343 -4.35 -16.02 9.94
N LEU A 344 -4.97 -16.25 11.11
CA LEU A 344 -5.72 -17.47 11.47
C LEU A 344 -4.93 -18.78 11.39
N GLY A 345 -3.62 -18.79 11.68
CA GLY A 345 -2.85 -20.03 11.62
C GLY A 345 -2.79 -20.65 10.20
N ILE A 346 -3.02 -19.84 9.17
CA ILE A 346 -2.66 -20.20 7.81
C ILE A 346 -1.14 -20.17 7.77
N ASP A 347 -0.56 -21.29 8.11
CA ASP A 347 0.85 -21.52 7.95
C ASP A 347 1.08 -21.79 6.46
N ALA A 348 1.22 -20.70 5.67
CA ALA A 348 1.52 -20.79 4.24
C ALA A 348 2.80 -21.64 3.99
N LYS A 349 3.61 -21.82 5.02
CA LYS A 349 4.83 -22.63 4.98
C LYS A 349 4.58 -24.14 5.11
N SER A 350 3.50 -24.58 5.78
CA SER A 350 3.19 -25.99 5.98
C SER A 350 2.35 -26.61 4.85
N ASP A 351 1.55 -25.79 4.15
CA ASP A 351 0.61 -26.30 3.14
C ASP A 351 1.22 -26.48 1.74
N VAL A 352 2.37 -25.87 1.47
CA VAL A 352 3.04 -25.95 0.16
C VAL A 352 3.71 -27.29 -0.08
N SER A 353 4.04 -28.05 0.99
CA SER A 353 4.79 -29.33 0.86
C SER A 353 3.94 -30.55 0.51
N THR A 354 2.61 -30.46 0.52
CA THR A 354 1.74 -31.64 0.36
C THR A 354 1.14 -31.81 -1.03
N HIS A 355 1.20 -30.81 -1.92
CA HIS A 355 0.62 -30.92 -3.26
C HIS A 355 1.59 -31.35 -4.38
N ASP A 356 2.91 -31.18 -4.18
CA ASP A 356 3.90 -31.64 -5.18
C ASP A 356 4.13 -33.18 -5.17
N ALA A 357 3.56 -33.90 -4.18
CA ALA A 357 3.71 -35.36 -4.08
C ALA A 357 2.61 -36.18 -4.80
N ALA A 358 1.60 -35.52 -5.38
CA ALA A 358 0.42 -36.19 -5.95
C ALA A 358 0.34 -36.16 -7.49
N SER A 359 1.34 -35.64 -8.20
CA SER A 359 1.31 -35.55 -9.68
C SER A 359 2.34 -36.41 -10.42
N ASP A 360 2.97 -37.39 -9.74
CA ASP A 360 3.87 -38.35 -10.36
C ASP A 360 3.28 -39.78 -10.38
N ASP A 361 2.01 -39.96 -10.83
CA ASP A 361 1.46 -41.28 -11.21
C ASP A 361 0.71 -41.17 -12.55
#